data_1becc1f83cba79656912ca554c1027e6
#
_entry.id   1becc1f83cba79656912ca554c1027e6
#
_cell.length_a   1.000
_cell.length_b   1.000
_cell.length_c   1.000
_cell.angle_alpha   90.00
_cell.angle_beta   90.00
_cell.angle_gamma   90.00
#
_symmetry.space_group_name_H-M   'P 1'
#
loop_
_entity.id
_entity.type
_entity.pdbx_description
1 polymer ?
#
loop_
_entity_poly.entity_id
_entity_poly.type
_entity_poly.pdbx_seq_one_letter_code
_entity_poly.pdbx_strand_id
1 'polypeptide(L)'
;MDKKIFGVYLAKDGIPNNEAYAKLKLPASPWELWDAMEKVRLNEGEQLYMEIENYVAFGYLAPYLDGLDISLNELNDLAALLSVLDEVQEAAFEGLFSMEVQRKVNANGGIITLQDLRDLAVSARTDCYHVVEAADDAQLGRFYAENDFVPELEGVSNEVFEMLDFAGIGRMMRCSENGVFVNSLYVLRDGELTTAPPVQKTLPEKPGYLFRLTLGLCPDFGGNRTTVLDLPASEEALAAAQAQLGTLNWENTVVLNLSLIHI
;
A
#
# COMPACT_ATOMS: atom_id res chain seq x y z
N MET A 1 6.67 -5.49 11.26
CA MET A 1 5.78 -4.38 11.67
C MET A 1 5.35 -3.70 10.39
N ASP A 2 4.08 -3.67 10.08
CA ASP A 2 3.62 -3.12 8.82
C ASP A 2 3.93 -1.62 8.75
N LYS A 3 4.42 -1.17 7.59
CA LYS A 3 4.72 0.24 7.31
C LYS A 3 3.41 1.03 7.43
N LYS A 4 3.35 2.04 8.30
CA LYS A 4 2.20 2.94 8.40
C LYS A 4 2.30 4.02 7.32
N ILE A 5 1.20 4.28 6.63
CA ILE A 5 1.13 5.15 5.44
C ILE A 5 0.42 6.46 5.76
N PHE A 6 -0.74 6.40 6.39
CA PHE A 6 -1.51 7.59 6.74
C PHE A 6 -1.69 7.73 8.24
N GLY A 7 -1.65 8.95 8.74
CA GLY A 7 -2.14 9.30 10.06
C GLY A 7 -3.46 10.04 9.92
N VAL A 8 -4.54 9.56 10.54
CA VAL A 8 -5.86 10.16 10.44
C VAL A 8 -6.35 10.66 11.78
N TYR A 9 -7.02 11.80 11.75
CA TYR A 9 -7.84 12.33 12.84
C TYR A 9 -9.30 12.02 12.56
N LEU A 10 -9.99 11.48 13.56
CA LEU A 10 -11.39 11.07 13.49
C LEU A 10 -12.18 11.80 14.58
N ALA A 11 -13.29 12.39 14.23
CA ALA A 11 -14.19 13.09 15.15
C ALA A 11 -15.64 13.03 14.66
N LYS A 12 -16.57 13.61 15.41
CA LYS A 12 -17.93 13.87 14.94
C LYS A 12 -17.93 15.07 13.99
N ASP A 13 -18.62 14.95 12.87
CA ASP A 13 -18.78 16.08 11.94
C ASP A 13 -19.53 17.25 12.56
N GLY A 14 -19.12 18.48 12.21
CA GLY A 14 -19.76 19.72 12.64
C GLY A 14 -19.58 20.11 14.11
N ILE A 15 -18.79 19.38 14.91
CA ILE A 15 -18.51 19.70 16.31
C ILE A 15 -17.05 20.12 16.48
N PRO A 16 -16.74 21.43 16.52
CA PRO A 16 -15.37 21.89 16.78
C PRO A 16 -14.96 21.58 18.23
N ASN A 17 -13.68 21.24 18.42
CA ASN A 17 -13.08 20.92 19.72
C ASN A 17 -13.77 19.80 20.49
N ASN A 18 -14.17 18.75 19.79
CA ASN A 18 -14.81 17.59 20.40
C ASN A 18 -13.83 16.85 21.32
N GLU A 19 -14.26 16.57 22.58
CA GLU A 19 -13.50 15.73 23.50
C GLU A 19 -13.49 14.25 23.06
N ALA A 20 -14.45 13.83 22.21
CA ALA A 20 -14.55 12.50 21.66
C ALA A 20 -13.91 12.45 20.25
N TYR A 21 -12.64 12.17 20.21
CA TYR A 21 -11.87 12.00 18.98
C TYR A 21 -10.92 10.79 19.06
N ALA A 22 -10.42 10.36 17.92
CA ALA A 22 -9.38 9.36 17.84
C ALA A 22 -8.32 9.77 16.83
N LYS A 23 -7.06 9.40 17.07
CA LYS A 23 -5.98 9.42 16.10
C LYS A 23 -5.59 8.00 15.78
N LEU A 24 -5.52 7.69 14.49
CA LEU A 24 -5.26 6.34 14.01
C LEU A 24 -4.18 6.35 12.93
N LYS A 25 -3.33 5.33 12.92
CA LYS A 25 -2.32 5.13 11.88
C LYS A 25 -2.74 3.98 10.98
N LEU A 26 -2.85 4.23 9.69
CA LEU A 26 -3.25 3.26 8.68
C LEU A 26 -2.03 2.68 7.93
N PRO A 27 -2.03 1.40 7.53
CA PRO A 27 -3.12 0.46 7.73
C PRO A 27 -3.31 0.07 9.20
N ALA A 28 -4.57 -0.14 9.57
CA ALA A 28 -4.99 -0.53 10.90
C ALA A 28 -5.73 -1.87 10.85
N SER A 29 -5.61 -2.65 11.92
CA SER A 29 -6.37 -3.88 12.07
C SER A 29 -7.87 -3.58 12.29
N PRO A 30 -8.77 -4.55 12.06
CA PRO A 30 -10.19 -4.37 12.35
C PRO A 30 -10.48 -3.87 13.77
N TRP A 31 -9.67 -4.29 14.74
CA TRP A 31 -9.80 -3.84 16.13
C TRP A 31 -9.41 -2.39 16.32
N GLU A 32 -8.28 -1.97 15.77
CA GLU A 32 -7.83 -0.57 15.85
C GLU A 32 -8.86 0.36 15.21
N LEU A 33 -9.50 -0.09 14.10
CA LEU A 33 -10.59 0.64 13.47
C LEU A 33 -11.80 0.78 14.40
N TRP A 34 -12.24 -0.32 15.02
CA TRP A 34 -13.37 -0.30 15.93
C TRP A 34 -13.09 0.46 17.23
N ASP A 35 -11.90 0.30 17.82
CA ASP A 35 -11.47 1.09 18.99
C ASP A 35 -11.49 2.60 18.70
N ALA A 36 -11.02 2.99 17.54
CA ALA A 36 -11.07 4.38 17.11
C ALA A 36 -12.51 4.89 16.98
N MET A 37 -13.41 4.11 16.40
CA MET A 37 -14.84 4.46 16.28
C MET A 37 -15.55 4.56 17.63
N GLU A 38 -15.23 3.66 18.56
CA GLU A 38 -15.77 3.71 19.92
C GLU A 38 -15.32 4.97 20.67
N LYS A 39 -14.08 5.41 20.47
CA LYS A 39 -13.56 6.67 21.05
C LYS A 39 -14.26 7.90 20.51
N VAL A 40 -14.62 7.91 19.24
CA VAL A 40 -15.38 9.01 18.60
C VAL A 40 -16.83 9.06 19.12
N ARG A 41 -17.40 7.94 19.58
CA ARG A 41 -18.76 7.85 20.20
C ARG A 41 -19.85 8.40 19.28
N LEU A 42 -19.85 7.98 18.00
CA LEU A 42 -20.92 8.35 17.07
C LEU A 42 -22.26 7.75 17.52
N ASN A 43 -23.30 8.58 17.50
CA ASN A 43 -24.67 8.12 17.66
C ASN A 43 -25.29 7.83 16.29
N GLU A 44 -26.45 7.17 16.31
CA GLU A 44 -27.20 6.89 15.08
C GLU A 44 -27.56 8.20 14.35
N GLY A 45 -27.19 8.29 13.06
CA GLY A 45 -27.43 9.46 12.21
C GLY A 45 -26.35 10.54 12.26
N GLU A 46 -25.36 10.44 13.14
CA GLU A 46 -24.18 11.33 13.12
C GLU A 46 -23.17 10.89 12.05
N GLN A 47 -22.51 11.86 11.43
CA GLN A 47 -21.48 11.59 10.42
C GLN A 47 -20.08 11.61 11.05
N LEU A 48 -19.21 10.77 10.50
CA LEU A 48 -17.79 10.74 10.85
C LEU A 48 -17.07 11.84 10.07
N TYR A 49 -16.40 12.74 10.77
CA TYR A 49 -15.37 13.61 10.20
C TYR A 49 -14.05 12.85 10.20
N MET A 50 -13.38 12.83 9.06
CA MET A 50 -12.06 12.22 8.89
C MET A 50 -11.14 13.20 8.18
N GLU A 51 -9.96 13.42 8.75
CA GLU A 51 -8.91 14.26 8.17
C GLU A 51 -7.60 13.48 8.15
N ILE A 52 -6.88 13.52 7.02
CA ILE A 52 -5.56 12.92 6.91
C ILE A 52 -4.53 13.95 7.38
N GLU A 53 -4.00 13.77 8.59
CA GLU A 53 -3.00 14.69 9.18
C GLU A 53 -1.56 14.41 8.69
N ASN A 54 -1.27 13.20 8.24
CA ASN A 54 0.07 12.78 7.86
C ASN A 54 0.07 11.77 6.72
N TYR A 55 0.98 11.98 5.77
CA TYR A 55 1.24 11.14 4.60
C TYR A 55 2.68 10.65 4.67
N VAL A 56 2.90 9.46 5.21
CA VAL A 56 4.25 8.89 5.30
C VAL A 56 4.67 8.37 3.93
N ALA A 57 5.72 8.94 3.33
CA ALA A 57 6.26 8.62 2.01
C ALA A 57 5.37 8.99 0.79
N PHE A 58 4.07 9.14 0.93
CA PHE A 58 3.11 9.38 -0.17
C PHE A 58 2.48 10.78 -0.13
N GLY A 59 3.25 11.81 0.30
CA GLY A 59 2.76 13.18 0.44
C GLY A 59 2.23 13.80 -0.85
N TYR A 60 2.69 13.35 -2.01
CA TYR A 60 2.20 13.80 -3.31
C TYR A 60 0.75 13.38 -3.62
N LEU A 61 0.18 12.46 -2.83
CA LEU A 61 -1.23 12.06 -2.95
C LEU A 61 -2.19 13.06 -2.29
N ALA A 62 -1.71 13.93 -1.37
CA ALA A 62 -2.56 14.81 -0.60
C ALA A 62 -3.54 15.63 -1.46
N PRO A 63 -3.12 16.32 -2.55
CA PRO A 63 -4.03 17.12 -3.38
C PRO A 63 -5.13 16.31 -4.09
N TYR A 64 -4.96 15.00 -4.17
CA TYR A 64 -5.87 14.08 -4.86
C TYR A 64 -6.78 13.32 -3.92
N LEU A 65 -6.37 13.14 -2.65
CA LEU A 65 -7.20 12.52 -1.61
C LEU A 65 -8.07 13.55 -0.90
N ASP A 66 -7.59 14.80 -0.80
CA ASP A 66 -8.36 15.89 -0.22
C ASP A 66 -9.63 16.17 -1.04
N GLY A 67 -10.78 16.12 -0.38
CA GLY A 67 -12.09 16.37 -0.99
C GLY A 67 -12.74 15.18 -1.69
N LEU A 68 -12.12 14.00 -1.69
CA LEU A 68 -12.80 12.76 -2.09
C LEU A 68 -13.71 12.27 -0.97
N ASP A 69 -14.89 11.75 -1.33
CA ASP A 69 -15.78 11.02 -0.41
C ASP A 69 -15.23 9.62 -0.16
N ILE A 70 -14.28 9.50 0.77
CA ILE A 70 -13.61 8.26 1.12
C ILE A 70 -13.99 7.86 2.54
N SER A 71 -14.46 6.63 2.73
CA SER A 71 -14.69 6.06 4.06
C SER A 71 -13.37 5.63 4.72
N LEU A 72 -13.40 5.50 6.06
CA LEU A 72 -12.24 5.04 6.82
C LEU A 72 -11.76 3.65 6.36
N ASN A 73 -12.68 2.74 6.00
CA ASN A 73 -12.33 1.41 5.54
C ASN A 73 -11.67 1.45 4.15
N GLU A 74 -12.16 2.28 3.24
CA GLU A 74 -11.56 2.46 1.91
C GLU A 74 -10.15 3.04 1.98
N LEU A 75 -9.95 4.04 2.87
CA LEU A 75 -8.61 4.62 3.08
C LEU A 75 -7.66 3.61 3.74
N ASN A 76 -8.18 2.79 4.66
CA ASN A 76 -7.42 1.71 5.30
C ASN A 76 -6.98 0.64 4.29
N ASP A 77 -7.84 0.28 3.35
CA ASP A 77 -7.52 -0.66 2.28
C ASP A 77 -6.42 -0.10 1.35
N LEU A 78 -6.54 1.16 0.92
CA LEU A 78 -5.47 1.81 0.15
C LEU A 78 -4.14 1.82 0.93
N ALA A 79 -4.19 2.16 2.22
CA ALA A 79 -2.99 2.13 3.06
C ALA A 79 -2.38 0.73 3.15
N ALA A 80 -3.20 -0.32 3.22
CA ALA A 80 -2.73 -1.70 3.24
C ALA A 80 -2.05 -2.08 1.92
N LEU A 81 -2.61 -1.69 0.77
CA LEU A 81 -2.00 -1.92 -0.54
C LEU A 81 -0.64 -1.21 -0.69
N LEU A 82 -0.53 0.04 -0.20
CA LEU A 82 0.72 0.82 -0.27
C LEU A 82 1.77 0.34 0.74
N SER A 83 1.35 -0.19 1.90
CA SER A 83 2.26 -0.58 2.99
C SER A 83 3.17 -1.76 2.65
N VAL A 84 2.80 -2.56 1.69
CA VAL A 84 3.52 -3.77 1.27
C VAL A 84 4.45 -3.55 0.06
N LEU A 85 4.49 -2.34 -0.49
CA LEU A 85 5.38 -1.97 -1.58
C LEU A 85 6.82 -1.86 -1.07
N ASP A 86 7.76 -2.40 -1.83
CA ASP A 86 9.19 -2.14 -1.66
C ASP A 86 9.61 -0.82 -2.34
N GLU A 87 10.86 -0.41 -2.19
CA GLU A 87 11.36 0.88 -2.70
C GLU A 87 11.22 1.03 -4.23
N VAL A 88 11.42 -0.04 -4.99
CA VAL A 88 11.28 -0.03 -6.44
C VAL A 88 9.80 0.06 -6.82
N GLN A 89 8.95 -0.70 -6.14
CA GLN A 89 7.50 -0.67 -6.33
C GLN A 89 6.88 0.68 -5.91
N GLU A 90 7.41 1.36 -4.88
CA GLU A 90 7.00 2.72 -4.53
C GLU A 90 7.33 3.71 -5.64
N ALA A 91 8.53 3.63 -6.21
CA ALA A 91 8.90 4.46 -7.35
C ALA A 91 8.05 4.14 -8.59
N ALA A 92 7.76 2.86 -8.84
CA ALA A 92 6.86 2.44 -9.91
C ALA A 92 5.44 2.98 -9.69
N PHE A 93 4.90 2.89 -8.48
CA PHE A 93 3.59 3.46 -8.15
C PHE A 93 3.55 4.97 -8.41
N GLU A 94 4.57 5.74 -7.97
CA GLU A 94 4.66 7.20 -8.21
C GLU A 94 4.75 7.51 -9.71
N GLY A 95 5.52 6.71 -10.47
CA GLY A 95 5.65 6.85 -11.92
C GLY A 95 4.32 6.58 -12.64
N LEU A 96 3.69 5.46 -12.35
CA LEU A 96 2.38 5.09 -12.91
C LEU A 96 1.30 6.12 -12.54
N PHE A 97 1.31 6.62 -11.30
CA PHE A 97 0.42 7.68 -10.84
C PHE A 97 0.63 8.98 -11.63
N SER A 98 1.89 9.39 -11.83
CA SER A 98 2.21 10.60 -12.59
C SER A 98 1.73 10.50 -14.04
N MET A 99 1.90 9.34 -14.68
CA MET A 99 1.39 9.08 -16.04
C MET A 99 -0.15 9.11 -16.07
N GLU A 100 -0.82 8.55 -15.06
CA GLU A 100 -2.28 8.55 -14.98
C GLU A 100 -2.85 9.96 -14.74
N VAL A 101 -2.18 10.77 -13.92
CA VAL A 101 -2.53 12.21 -13.75
C VAL A 101 -2.39 12.93 -15.08
N GLN A 102 -1.30 12.74 -15.83
CA GLN A 102 -1.14 13.36 -17.15
C GLN A 102 -2.25 12.93 -18.10
N ARG A 103 -2.59 11.65 -18.12
CA ARG A 103 -3.61 11.09 -19.01
C ARG A 103 -5.01 11.59 -18.68
N LYS A 104 -5.41 11.57 -17.41
CA LYS A 104 -6.78 11.92 -16.99
C LYS A 104 -6.98 13.40 -16.75
N VAL A 105 -6.14 14.00 -15.92
CA VAL A 105 -6.35 15.38 -15.45
C VAL A 105 -5.93 16.36 -16.52
N ASN A 106 -4.71 16.25 -17.03
CA ASN A 106 -4.15 17.24 -17.94
C ASN A 106 -4.72 17.17 -19.36
N ALA A 107 -5.03 15.96 -19.85
CA ALA A 107 -5.53 15.78 -21.21
C ALA A 107 -7.06 15.91 -21.30
N ASN A 108 -7.81 15.46 -20.31
CA ASN A 108 -9.26 15.30 -20.39
C ASN A 108 -10.04 16.08 -19.30
N GLY A 109 -9.36 16.77 -18.38
CA GLY A 109 -10.00 17.43 -17.24
C GLY A 109 -10.70 16.47 -16.28
N GLY A 110 -10.30 15.19 -16.28
CA GLY A 110 -10.84 14.17 -15.38
C GLY A 110 -10.24 14.26 -13.98
N ILE A 111 -10.75 13.47 -13.06
CA ILE A 111 -10.27 13.39 -11.69
C ILE A 111 -9.61 12.04 -11.45
N ILE A 112 -8.67 12.01 -10.51
CA ILE A 112 -8.13 10.76 -9.96
C ILE A 112 -9.11 10.27 -8.90
N THR A 113 -9.55 9.04 -9.04
CA THR A 113 -10.47 8.40 -8.08
C THR A 113 -9.71 7.50 -7.11
N LEU A 114 -10.35 7.13 -6.00
CA LEU A 114 -9.78 6.14 -5.10
C LEU A 114 -9.52 4.79 -5.80
N GLN A 115 -10.42 4.37 -6.70
CA GLN A 115 -10.24 3.13 -7.46
C GLN A 115 -9.00 3.20 -8.35
N ASP A 116 -8.72 4.35 -8.99
CA ASP A 116 -7.48 4.53 -9.75
C ASP A 116 -6.23 4.33 -8.87
N LEU A 117 -6.21 4.93 -7.68
CA LEU A 117 -5.08 4.77 -6.75
C LEU A 117 -4.90 3.32 -6.32
N ARG A 118 -5.98 2.59 -6.10
CA ARG A 118 -5.95 1.17 -5.75
C ARG A 118 -5.47 0.31 -6.92
N ASP A 119 -5.94 0.57 -8.13
CA ASP A 119 -5.51 -0.12 -9.34
C ASP A 119 -4.01 0.09 -9.59
N LEU A 120 -3.52 1.32 -9.39
CA LEU A 120 -2.10 1.64 -9.48
C LEU A 120 -1.27 0.92 -8.41
N ALA A 121 -1.76 0.86 -7.16
CA ALA A 121 -1.06 0.18 -6.07
C ALA A 121 -0.95 -1.33 -6.29
N VAL A 122 -1.99 -1.95 -6.84
CA VAL A 122 -1.94 -3.37 -7.24
C VAL A 122 -1.02 -3.55 -8.44
N SER A 123 -1.09 -2.66 -9.42
CA SER A 123 -0.29 -2.70 -10.65
C SER A 123 1.21 -2.54 -10.36
N ALA A 124 1.59 -1.74 -9.36
CA ALA A 124 2.97 -1.60 -8.92
C ALA A 124 3.60 -2.91 -8.38
N ARG A 125 2.80 -3.96 -8.19
CA ARG A 125 3.24 -5.30 -7.79
C ARG A 125 3.18 -6.33 -8.92
N THR A 126 2.91 -5.88 -10.14
CA THR A 126 2.79 -6.74 -11.33
C THR A 126 3.83 -6.32 -12.38
N ASP A 127 3.93 -7.08 -13.45
CA ASP A 127 4.89 -6.85 -14.53
C ASP A 127 4.35 -5.89 -15.61
N CYS A 128 3.53 -4.89 -15.23
CA CYS A 128 2.95 -3.93 -16.18
C CYS A 128 3.78 -2.66 -16.38
N TYR A 129 5.02 -2.64 -15.92
CA TYR A 129 5.94 -1.52 -16.06
C TYR A 129 7.40 -2.01 -16.11
N HIS A 130 8.28 -1.12 -16.58
CA HIS A 130 9.72 -1.29 -16.47
C HIS A 130 10.32 -0.14 -15.67
N VAL A 131 11.41 -0.43 -14.97
CA VAL A 131 12.20 0.55 -14.23
C VAL A 131 13.62 0.49 -14.74
N VAL A 132 14.18 1.64 -15.12
CA VAL A 132 15.55 1.80 -15.55
C VAL A 132 16.27 2.72 -14.57
N GLU A 133 17.49 2.36 -14.17
CA GLU A 133 18.35 3.22 -13.37
C GLU A 133 18.84 4.40 -14.20
N ALA A 134 18.05 5.46 -14.26
CA ALA A 134 18.37 6.70 -14.96
C ALA A 134 17.68 7.88 -14.27
N ALA A 135 18.47 8.89 -13.92
CA ALA A 135 17.98 10.10 -13.27
C ALA A 135 17.58 11.21 -14.23
N ASP A 136 18.05 11.13 -15.47
CA ASP A 136 17.85 12.13 -16.51
C ASP A 136 17.90 11.54 -17.93
N ASP A 137 17.59 12.39 -18.92
CA ASP A 137 17.61 12.01 -20.32
C ASP A 137 19.00 11.52 -20.80
N ALA A 138 20.11 12.01 -20.24
CA ALA A 138 21.43 11.59 -20.68
C ALA A 138 21.75 10.16 -20.20
N GLN A 139 21.42 9.84 -18.96
CA GLN A 139 21.58 8.48 -18.43
C GLN A 139 20.64 7.49 -19.12
N LEU A 140 19.40 7.91 -19.37
CA LEU A 140 18.42 7.11 -20.09
C LEU A 140 18.88 6.82 -21.52
N GLY A 141 19.34 7.84 -22.25
CA GLY A 141 19.83 7.68 -23.62
C GLY A 141 21.08 6.79 -23.69
N ARG A 142 21.99 6.90 -22.72
CA ARG A 142 23.14 6.00 -22.60
C ARG A 142 22.68 4.55 -22.37
N PHE A 143 21.74 4.32 -21.46
CA PHE A 143 21.16 2.99 -21.23
C PHE A 143 20.58 2.37 -22.49
N TYR A 144 19.78 3.13 -23.26
CA TYR A 144 19.19 2.63 -24.51
C TYR A 144 20.24 2.32 -25.58
N ALA A 145 21.27 3.18 -25.68
CA ALA A 145 22.35 2.99 -26.65
C ALA A 145 23.25 1.80 -26.29
N GLU A 146 23.55 1.59 -25.00
CA GLU A 146 24.41 0.49 -24.51
C GLU A 146 23.72 -0.89 -24.58
N ASN A 147 22.40 -0.92 -24.60
CA ASN A 147 21.62 -2.17 -24.59
C ASN A 147 20.95 -2.48 -25.94
N ASP A 148 21.44 -1.91 -27.02
CA ASP A 148 20.99 -2.18 -28.40
C ASP A 148 19.51 -1.84 -28.67
N PHE A 149 18.91 -0.95 -27.86
CA PHE A 149 17.51 -0.50 -28.06
C PHE A 149 17.39 0.60 -29.13
N VAL A 150 18.51 1.07 -29.70
CA VAL A 150 18.57 2.07 -30.78
C VAL A 150 19.23 1.42 -32.01
N PRO A 151 18.43 0.80 -32.89
CA PRO A 151 18.99 0.03 -34.05
C PRO A 151 19.91 0.84 -34.95
N GLU A 152 19.73 2.16 -35.02
CA GLU A 152 20.56 3.08 -35.84
C GLU A 152 22.00 3.17 -35.36
N LEU A 153 22.30 2.69 -34.15
CA LEU A 153 23.64 2.68 -33.55
C LEU A 153 24.38 1.34 -33.77
N GLU A 154 23.76 0.37 -34.42
CA GLU A 154 24.38 -0.92 -34.70
C GLU A 154 25.64 -0.75 -35.51
N GLY A 155 26.78 -1.27 -35.01
CA GLY A 155 28.08 -1.21 -35.68
C GLY A 155 28.81 0.13 -35.58
N VAL A 156 28.36 1.05 -34.77
CA VAL A 156 29.06 2.32 -34.49
C VAL A 156 30.36 2.04 -33.73
N SER A 157 31.49 2.71 -34.10
CA SER A 157 32.74 2.57 -33.36
C SER A 157 32.67 3.22 -31.98
N ASN A 158 33.50 2.75 -31.03
CA ASN A 158 33.54 3.29 -29.68
C ASN A 158 33.82 4.81 -29.65
N GLU A 159 34.68 5.30 -30.56
CA GLU A 159 35.02 6.73 -30.65
C GLU A 159 33.79 7.56 -31.04
N VAL A 160 32.98 7.05 -31.97
CA VAL A 160 31.72 7.73 -32.38
C VAL A 160 30.66 7.59 -31.31
N PHE A 161 30.59 6.43 -30.65
CA PHE A 161 29.64 6.19 -29.56
C PHE A 161 29.77 7.23 -28.42
N GLU A 162 31.00 7.52 -27.98
CA GLU A 162 31.26 8.51 -26.93
C GLU A 162 30.97 9.97 -27.36
N MET A 163 30.76 10.21 -28.66
CA MET A 163 30.40 11.53 -29.19
C MET A 163 28.87 11.72 -29.37
N LEU A 164 28.06 10.72 -29.06
CA LEU A 164 26.61 10.76 -29.23
C LEU A 164 25.97 11.76 -28.26
N ASP A 165 24.90 12.39 -28.71
CA ASP A 165 24.00 13.18 -27.84
C ASP A 165 23.05 12.25 -27.08
N PHE A 166 23.55 11.64 -25.99
CA PHE A 166 22.74 10.75 -25.16
C PHE A 166 21.50 11.46 -24.59
N ALA A 167 21.58 12.75 -24.25
CA ALA A 167 20.43 13.50 -23.78
C ALA A 167 19.33 13.65 -24.85
N GLY A 168 19.75 13.82 -26.12
CA GLY A 168 18.86 13.82 -27.29
C GLY A 168 18.17 12.46 -27.48
N ILE A 169 18.95 11.38 -27.41
CA ILE A 169 18.44 10.00 -27.50
C ILE A 169 17.43 9.72 -26.39
N GLY A 170 17.80 9.96 -25.13
CA GLY A 170 16.91 9.68 -23.98
C GLY A 170 15.62 10.50 -24.03
N ARG A 171 15.70 11.78 -24.43
CA ARG A 171 14.50 12.61 -24.62
C ARG A 171 13.58 12.05 -25.70
N MET A 172 14.14 11.57 -26.81
CA MET A 172 13.38 10.95 -27.89
C MET A 172 12.67 9.68 -27.40
N MET A 173 13.38 8.80 -26.69
CA MET A 173 12.82 7.57 -26.13
C MET A 173 11.73 7.88 -25.11
N ARG A 174 12.00 8.73 -24.15
CA ARG A 174 11.01 9.14 -23.13
C ARG A 174 9.75 9.75 -23.75
N CYS A 175 9.89 10.57 -24.78
CA CYS A 175 8.74 11.15 -25.49
C CYS A 175 7.92 10.10 -26.25
N SER A 176 8.56 9.05 -26.79
CA SER A 176 7.85 7.98 -27.50
C SER A 176 7.12 7.03 -26.57
N GLU A 177 7.68 6.78 -25.38
CA GLU A 177 7.17 5.84 -24.38
C GLU A 177 6.24 6.48 -23.34
N ASN A 178 6.25 7.82 -23.26
CA ASN A 178 5.55 8.59 -22.24
C ASN A 178 5.93 8.21 -20.80
N GLY A 179 7.16 7.73 -20.56
CA GLY A 179 7.67 7.42 -19.25
C GLY A 179 8.05 8.67 -18.44
N VAL A 180 8.32 8.47 -17.17
CA VAL A 180 8.59 9.56 -16.21
C VAL A 180 9.80 9.23 -15.34
N PHE A 181 10.53 10.27 -14.89
CA PHE A 181 11.59 10.13 -13.90
C PHE A 181 11.02 10.27 -12.49
N VAL A 182 11.41 9.34 -11.61
CA VAL A 182 11.04 9.31 -10.17
C VAL A 182 12.26 8.89 -9.36
N ASN A 183 12.71 9.70 -8.43
CA ASN A 183 13.78 9.36 -7.46
C ASN A 183 15.04 8.71 -8.12
N SER A 184 15.54 9.28 -9.21
CA SER A 184 16.68 8.75 -10.00
C SER A 184 16.42 7.45 -10.74
N LEU A 185 15.16 7.08 -10.88
CA LEU A 185 14.70 5.97 -11.70
C LEU A 185 13.83 6.50 -12.84
N TYR A 186 13.90 5.86 -13.99
CA TYR A 186 12.96 6.07 -15.08
C TYR A 186 11.94 4.95 -15.08
N VAL A 187 10.65 5.32 -15.02
CA VAL A 187 9.53 4.39 -15.01
C VAL A 187 8.76 4.54 -16.31
N LEU A 188 8.52 3.44 -17.01
CA LEU A 188 7.65 3.40 -18.17
C LEU A 188 6.59 2.30 -17.99
N ARG A 189 5.41 2.56 -18.49
CA ARG A 189 4.32 1.58 -18.47
C ARG A 189 4.45 0.63 -19.66
N ASP A 190 4.35 -0.68 -19.38
CA ASP A 190 4.37 -1.75 -20.37
C ASP A 190 3.21 -2.71 -20.11
N GLY A 191 2.02 -2.35 -20.54
CA GLY A 191 0.84 -3.18 -20.38
C GLY A 191 -0.37 -2.46 -19.79
N GLU A 192 -1.40 -3.26 -19.48
CA GLU A 192 -2.64 -2.78 -18.86
C GLU A 192 -2.52 -2.79 -17.34
N LEU A 193 -3.16 -1.81 -16.70
CA LEU A 193 -3.25 -1.76 -15.24
C LEU A 193 -4.11 -2.90 -14.72
N THR A 194 -3.69 -3.50 -13.63
CA THR A 194 -4.45 -4.52 -12.92
C THR A 194 -5.54 -3.86 -12.07
N THR A 195 -6.78 -4.30 -12.23
CA THR A 195 -7.89 -3.78 -11.43
C THR A 195 -7.88 -4.38 -10.03
N ALA A 196 -7.86 -3.53 -9.02
CA ALA A 196 -8.00 -3.93 -7.63
C ALA A 196 -9.42 -4.46 -7.34
N PRO A 197 -9.56 -5.49 -6.49
CA PRO A 197 -10.89 -5.98 -6.11
C PRO A 197 -11.69 -4.87 -5.40
N PRO A 198 -13.02 -4.88 -5.49
CA PRO A 198 -13.86 -3.87 -4.85
C PRO A 198 -13.69 -3.89 -3.33
N VAL A 199 -13.70 -2.72 -2.70
CA VAL A 199 -13.67 -2.55 -1.25
C VAL A 199 -15.02 -2.03 -0.76
N GLN A 200 -15.44 -2.46 0.43
CA GLN A 200 -16.67 -1.98 1.04
C GLN A 200 -16.42 -0.66 1.78
N LYS A 201 -17.41 0.26 1.74
CA LYS A 201 -17.36 1.50 2.52
C LYS A 201 -17.51 1.28 4.03
N THR A 202 -18.24 0.23 4.42
CA THR A 202 -18.46 -0.13 5.83
C THR A 202 -17.22 -0.77 6.44
N LEU A 203 -17.03 -0.55 7.73
CA LEU A 203 -15.99 -1.26 8.48
C LEU A 203 -16.22 -2.77 8.45
N PRO A 204 -15.15 -3.58 8.53
CA PRO A 204 -15.29 -5.02 8.70
C PRO A 204 -16.07 -5.33 9.99
N GLU A 205 -16.66 -6.52 10.06
CA GLU A 205 -17.34 -6.96 11.27
C GLU A 205 -16.40 -6.87 12.49
N LYS A 206 -16.98 -6.38 13.62
CA LYS A 206 -16.22 -6.32 14.87
C LYS A 206 -15.84 -7.74 15.26
N PRO A 207 -14.54 -8.04 15.37
CA PRO A 207 -14.13 -9.37 15.78
C PRO A 207 -14.71 -9.76 17.13
N GLY A 208 -15.25 -10.98 17.26
CA GLY A 208 -15.94 -11.46 18.48
C GLY A 208 -15.00 -11.92 19.61
N TYR A 209 -13.69 -11.65 19.51
CA TYR A 209 -12.69 -12.08 20.50
C TYR A 209 -12.10 -10.88 21.25
N LEU A 210 -11.67 -11.10 22.50
CA LEU A 210 -10.99 -10.09 23.34
C LEU A 210 -9.46 -10.20 23.25
N PHE A 211 -8.96 -11.39 23.03
CA PHE A 211 -7.52 -11.68 22.91
C PHE A 211 -7.28 -12.59 21.71
N ARG A 212 -6.24 -12.32 20.97
CA ARG A 212 -5.72 -13.24 19.97
C ARG A 212 -4.35 -13.74 20.39
N LEU A 213 -4.22 -15.03 20.57
CA LEU A 213 -2.99 -15.72 20.92
C LEU A 213 -2.40 -16.38 19.69
N THR A 214 -1.11 -16.19 19.45
CA THR A 214 -0.35 -17.12 18.60
C THR A 214 0.33 -18.13 19.52
N LEU A 215 -0.03 -19.38 19.37
CA LEU A 215 0.46 -20.49 20.19
C LEU A 215 1.46 -21.33 19.38
N GLY A 216 2.48 -21.82 20.05
CA GLY A 216 3.44 -22.78 19.50
C GLY A 216 3.69 -23.92 20.48
N LEU A 217 4.35 -24.97 20.04
CA LEU A 217 4.84 -26.03 20.95
C LEU A 217 6.13 -25.55 21.63
N CYS A 218 6.33 -26.00 22.88
CA CYS A 218 7.61 -25.84 23.54
C CYS A 218 8.72 -26.52 22.71
N PRO A 219 9.94 -25.94 22.66
CA PRO A 219 11.04 -26.46 21.81
C PRO A 219 11.35 -27.93 22.05
N ASP A 220 11.19 -28.40 23.29
CA ASP A 220 11.45 -29.80 23.70
C ASP A 220 10.44 -30.81 23.12
N PHE A 221 9.32 -30.33 22.57
CA PHE A 221 8.26 -31.18 22.00
C PHE A 221 8.22 -31.20 20.48
N GLY A 222 9.27 -30.72 19.83
CA GLY A 222 9.62 -31.07 18.44
C GLY A 222 8.76 -30.46 17.34
N GLY A 223 8.40 -29.17 17.42
CA GLY A 223 7.63 -28.64 16.31
C GLY A 223 7.69 -27.13 16.07
N ASN A 224 7.90 -26.75 14.81
CA ASN A 224 7.64 -25.40 14.28
C ASN A 224 6.14 -25.18 13.99
N ARG A 225 5.25 -25.93 14.66
CA ARG A 225 3.81 -25.76 14.46
C ARG A 225 3.31 -24.60 15.30
N THR A 226 2.56 -23.73 14.66
CA THR A 226 1.89 -22.61 15.30
C THR A 226 0.42 -22.62 14.94
N THR A 227 -0.42 -22.09 15.82
CA THR A 227 -1.85 -21.85 15.58
C THR A 227 -2.27 -20.53 16.19
N VAL A 228 -3.39 -20.01 15.73
CA VAL A 228 -4.03 -18.82 16.31
C VAL A 228 -5.25 -19.27 17.12
N LEU A 229 -5.39 -18.71 18.31
CA LEU A 229 -6.54 -18.94 19.19
C LEU A 229 -7.12 -17.60 19.63
N ASP A 230 -8.38 -17.38 19.33
CA ASP A 230 -9.13 -16.22 19.72
C ASP A 230 -9.88 -16.49 21.04
N LEU A 231 -9.78 -15.59 22.02
CA LEU A 231 -10.42 -15.73 23.32
C LEU A 231 -11.48 -14.61 23.57
N PRO A 232 -12.62 -14.95 24.19
CA PRO A 232 -13.01 -16.26 24.68
C PRO A 232 -13.22 -17.28 23.55
N ALA A 233 -12.82 -18.52 23.77
CA ALA A 233 -12.89 -19.59 22.78
C ALA A 233 -13.95 -20.62 23.22
N SER A 234 -14.64 -21.20 22.23
CA SER A 234 -15.48 -22.38 22.46
C SER A 234 -14.61 -23.64 22.68
N GLU A 235 -15.21 -24.68 23.27
CA GLU A 235 -14.54 -25.98 23.42
C GLU A 235 -14.08 -26.55 22.07
N GLU A 236 -14.86 -26.34 21.02
CA GLU A 236 -14.53 -26.75 19.65
C GLU A 236 -13.32 -26.00 19.11
N ALA A 237 -13.24 -24.69 19.33
CA ALA A 237 -12.07 -23.88 18.93
C ALA A 237 -10.80 -24.29 19.69
N LEU A 238 -10.92 -24.59 20.98
CA LEU A 238 -9.80 -25.12 21.78
C LEU A 238 -9.32 -26.48 21.26
N ALA A 239 -10.26 -27.38 20.97
CA ALA A 239 -9.92 -28.70 20.42
C ALA A 239 -9.28 -28.58 19.01
N ALA A 240 -9.77 -27.70 18.16
CA ALA A 240 -9.21 -27.42 16.84
C ALA A 240 -7.78 -26.88 16.95
N ALA A 241 -7.51 -25.96 17.87
CA ALA A 241 -6.18 -25.41 18.09
C ALA A 241 -5.20 -26.49 18.59
N GLN A 242 -5.62 -27.35 19.51
CA GLN A 242 -4.80 -28.49 19.95
C GLN A 242 -4.48 -29.47 18.82
N ALA A 243 -5.47 -29.77 17.97
CA ALA A 243 -5.27 -30.64 16.82
C ALA A 243 -4.27 -30.06 15.80
N GLN A 244 -4.34 -28.74 15.56
CA GLN A 244 -3.39 -28.04 14.67
C GLN A 244 -1.97 -28.04 15.23
N LEU A 245 -1.80 -27.84 16.53
CA LEU A 245 -0.52 -27.95 17.21
C LEU A 245 -0.01 -29.40 17.27
N GLY A 246 -0.90 -30.38 17.22
CA GLY A 246 -0.56 -31.80 17.36
C GLY A 246 -0.28 -32.20 18.81
N THR A 247 -0.89 -31.53 19.78
CA THR A 247 -0.78 -31.86 21.21
C THR A 247 -2.18 -32.02 21.84
N LEU A 248 -2.25 -32.86 22.83
CA LEU A 248 -3.46 -33.04 23.67
C LEU A 248 -3.35 -32.31 25.03
N ASN A 249 -2.16 -31.77 25.32
CA ASN A 249 -1.90 -31.10 26.59
C ASN A 249 -1.42 -29.67 26.37
N TRP A 250 -2.14 -28.71 26.92
CA TRP A 250 -1.80 -27.30 26.90
C TRP A 250 -0.48 -26.95 27.61
N GLU A 251 -0.04 -27.79 28.57
CA GLU A 251 1.24 -27.61 29.27
C GLU A 251 2.44 -27.62 28.31
N ASN A 252 2.28 -28.24 27.13
CA ASN A 252 3.32 -28.33 26.10
C ASN A 252 3.28 -27.14 25.13
N THR A 253 2.46 -26.13 25.40
CA THR A 253 2.30 -24.95 24.53
C THR A 253 2.91 -23.71 25.16
N VAL A 254 3.36 -22.81 24.27
CA VAL A 254 3.84 -21.48 24.64
C VAL A 254 3.07 -20.42 23.87
N VAL A 255 2.82 -19.30 24.49
CA VAL A 255 2.29 -18.12 23.82
C VAL A 255 3.46 -17.39 23.16
N LEU A 256 3.49 -17.40 21.83
CA LEU A 256 4.52 -16.75 21.03
C LEU A 256 4.19 -15.26 20.83
N ASN A 257 2.91 -14.93 20.73
CA ASN A 257 2.42 -13.59 20.60
C ASN A 257 1.05 -13.44 21.26
N LEU A 258 0.83 -12.32 21.89
CA LEU A 258 -0.45 -11.90 22.47
C LEU A 258 -0.85 -10.56 21.88
N SER A 259 -1.89 -10.55 21.06
CA SER A 259 -2.59 -9.34 20.66
C SER A 259 -3.70 -9.05 21.65
N LEU A 260 -3.53 -7.97 22.42
CA LEU A 260 -4.56 -7.42 23.29
C LEU A 260 -5.45 -6.49 22.48
N ILE A 261 -6.74 -6.62 22.70
CA ILE A 261 -7.64 -5.52 22.42
C ILE A 261 -7.45 -4.52 23.55
N HIS A 262 -6.99 -3.33 23.23
CA HIS A 262 -7.03 -2.25 24.21
C HIS A 262 -8.49 -1.92 24.49
N ILE A 263 -8.94 -2.25 25.70
CA ILE A 263 -10.23 -1.81 26.26
C ILE A 263 -10.13 -0.33 26.61
#